data_bd77b65b0997ee7264b3c48c632b5315
#
_entry.id   bd77b65b0997ee7264b3c48c632b5315
#
_cell.length_a   1.000
_cell.length_b   1.000
_cell.length_c   1.000
_cell.angle_alpha   90.00
_cell.angle_beta   90.00
_cell.angle_gamma   90.00
#
_symmetry.space_group_name_H-M   'P 1'
#
loop_
_entity.id
_entity.type
_entity.pdbx_description
1 polymer ?
#
loop_
_entity_poly.entity_id
_entity_poly.type
_entity_poly.pdbx_seq_one_letter_code
_entity_poly.pdbx_strand_id
1 'polypeptide(L)'
;LKYVEIEGSGYDKMYEILLQQGKNVPKVIEGDDFVSVKVFRRIQNSKVLELMDFVEKHYQLRQKQKICLGLIAMHESITARELEKLLELNNAEALRPWLQPLIKQGLVISRNVRSRGLEYRVNSILLQNSDFRGTTSLKRIEDYRLKELIIEDLKLYKEAKLADIRERIGPEISEKRYKTQILNLEEEGIIGRRGSNRWTSYYLISTPKSN
;
A
#
# COMPACT_ATOMS: atom_id res chain seq x y z
N LEU A 1 -25.83 -4.50 -19.51
CA LEU A 1 -24.71 -4.75 -18.58
C LEU A 1 -23.82 -3.48 -18.52
N LYS A 2 -24.18 -2.56 -17.61
CA LYS A 2 -23.52 -1.23 -17.43
C LYS A 2 -22.37 -1.26 -16.39
N TYR A 3 -21.67 -2.38 -16.23
CA TYR A 3 -20.73 -2.55 -15.12
C TYR A 3 -19.30 -2.90 -15.55
N VAL A 4 -18.97 -2.74 -16.81
CA VAL A 4 -17.59 -2.86 -17.30
C VAL A 4 -17.10 -1.46 -17.62
N GLU A 5 -16.17 -0.94 -16.81
CA GLU A 5 -15.45 0.29 -17.13
C GLU A 5 -14.60 0.03 -18.38
N ILE A 6 -14.80 0.87 -19.42
CA ILE A 6 -14.24 0.66 -20.76
C ILE A 6 -12.73 0.98 -20.82
N GLU A 7 -12.11 1.49 -19.74
CA GLU A 7 -10.75 2.06 -19.78
C GLU A 7 -9.71 1.43 -18.83
N GLY A 8 -9.83 0.18 -18.40
CA GLY A 8 -8.81 -0.45 -17.56
C GLY A 8 -8.58 0.19 -16.19
N SER A 9 -9.42 1.15 -15.78
CA SER A 9 -9.28 1.94 -14.55
C SER A 9 -9.32 1.09 -13.27
N GLY A 10 -9.97 -0.07 -13.31
CA GLY A 10 -10.05 -1.00 -12.18
C GLY A 10 -8.71 -1.61 -11.82
N TYR A 11 -7.88 -1.92 -12.80
CA TYR A 11 -6.54 -2.48 -12.59
C TYR A 11 -5.58 -1.42 -12.04
N ASP A 12 -5.59 -0.22 -12.62
CA ASP A 12 -4.82 0.93 -12.13
C ASP A 12 -5.21 1.26 -10.67
N LYS A 13 -6.51 1.20 -10.35
CA LYS A 13 -6.99 1.43 -8.98
C LYS A 13 -6.50 0.37 -8.00
N MET A 14 -6.43 -0.88 -8.42
CA MET A 14 -5.86 -1.97 -7.62
C MET A 14 -4.37 -1.76 -7.36
N TYR A 15 -3.60 -1.34 -8.36
CA TYR A 15 -2.18 -0.96 -8.22
C TYR A 15 -2.02 0.17 -7.20
N GLU A 16 -2.77 1.27 -7.37
CA GLU A 16 -2.73 2.41 -6.46
C GLU A 16 -2.95 1.98 -5.02
N ILE A 17 -4.05 1.27 -4.75
CA ILE A 17 -4.42 0.84 -3.39
C ILE A 17 -3.38 -0.08 -2.77
N LEU A 18 -2.87 -1.06 -3.50
CA LEU A 18 -1.89 -2.00 -2.98
C LEU A 18 -0.56 -1.31 -2.67
N LEU A 19 -0.10 -0.41 -3.54
CA LEU A 19 1.11 0.37 -3.32
C LEU A 19 0.97 1.35 -2.16
N GLN A 20 -0.18 2.02 -2.01
CA GLN A 20 -0.47 2.86 -0.85
C GLN A 20 -0.41 2.08 0.46
N GLN A 21 -0.78 0.80 0.44
CA GLN A 21 -0.69 -0.09 1.59
C GLN A 21 0.69 -0.75 1.76
N GLY A 22 1.70 -0.39 0.97
CA GLY A 22 3.02 -1.00 1.02
C GLY A 22 3.04 -2.48 0.64
N LYS A 23 2.05 -2.93 -0.14
CA LYS A 23 1.90 -4.32 -0.62
C LYS A 23 2.45 -4.48 -2.03
N ASN A 24 2.76 -5.73 -2.40
CA ASN A 24 3.14 -6.03 -3.78
C ASN A 24 1.97 -5.77 -4.74
N VAL A 25 2.31 -5.32 -5.94
CA VAL A 25 1.37 -5.20 -7.06
C VAL A 25 0.76 -6.56 -7.41
N PRO A 26 -0.46 -6.60 -7.98
CA PRO A 26 -1.08 -7.84 -8.38
C PRO A 26 -0.27 -8.52 -9.49
N LYS A 27 -0.32 -9.84 -9.56
CA LYS A 27 0.22 -10.62 -10.68
C LYS A 27 -0.94 -11.15 -11.49
N VAL A 28 -0.93 -10.84 -12.78
CA VAL A 28 -1.84 -11.43 -13.76
C VAL A 28 -1.17 -12.65 -14.38
N ILE A 29 -1.93 -13.71 -14.51
CA ILE A 29 -1.53 -14.94 -15.19
C ILE A 29 -2.62 -15.24 -16.21
N GLU A 30 -2.25 -15.21 -17.48
CA GLU A 30 -3.11 -15.59 -18.58
C GLU A 30 -2.90 -17.07 -18.89
N GLY A 31 -3.98 -17.84 -18.94
CA GLY A 31 -4.03 -19.19 -19.46
C GLY A 31 -4.77 -19.21 -20.79
N ASP A 32 -4.94 -20.39 -21.37
CA ASP A 32 -5.56 -20.54 -22.70
C ASP A 32 -7.03 -20.06 -22.72
N ASP A 33 -7.74 -20.25 -21.61
CA ASP A 33 -9.18 -19.94 -21.48
C ASP A 33 -9.54 -19.19 -20.18
N PHE A 34 -8.52 -18.74 -19.39
CA PHE A 34 -8.74 -18.01 -18.14
C PHE A 34 -7.73 -16.91 -17.90
N VAL A 35 -8.11 -15.95 -17.08
CA VAL A 35 -7.22 -14.94 -16.50
C VAL A 35 -7.30 -15.04 -14.97
N SER A 36 -6.14 -15.22 -14.34
CA SER A 36 -6.02 -15.26 -12.87
C SER A 36 -5.31 -14.03 -12.35
N VAL A 37 -5.89 -13.35 -11.35
CA VAL A 37 -5.28 -12.20 -10.68
C VAL A 37 -4.91 -12.58 -9.26
N LYS A 38 -3.60 -12.65 -8.97
CA LYS A 38 -3.07 -12.94 -7.63
C LYS A 38 -2.78 -11.65 -6.90
N VAL A 39 -3.49 -11.42 -5.79
CA VAL A 39 -3.31 -10.26 -4.91
C VAL A 39 -2.59 -10.69 -3.63
N PHE A 40 -1.58 -9.92 -3.24
CA PHE A 40 -0.77 -10.21 -2.06
C PHE A 40 -1.32 -9.46 -0.83
N ARG A 41 -1.46 -10.18 0.27
CA ARG A 41 -2.05 -9.64 1.52
C ARG A 41 -1.03 -8.92 2.39
N ARG A 42 0.22 -9.40 2.38
CA ARG A 42 1.28 -8.98 3.31
C ARG A 42 1.83 -7.61 2.91
N ILE A 43 2.02 -6.74 3.88
CA ILE A 43 2.81 -5.52 3.72
C ILE A 43 4.26 -5.96 3.51
N GLN A 44 4.84 -5.62 2.35
CA GLN A 44 6.21 -5.97 2.01
C GLN A 44 7.19 -4.89 2.44
N ASN A 45 6.76 -3.63 2.38
CA ASN A 45 7.63 -2.50 2.68
C ASN A 45 6.87 -1.41 3.43
N SER A 46 7.14 -1.31 4.73
CA SER A 46 6.53 -0.28 5.59
C SER A 46 6.97 1.13 5.25
N LYS A 47 8.19 1.30 4.71
CA LYS A 47 8.69 2.62 4.27
C LYS A 47 7.86 3.17 3.12
N VAL A 48 7.38 2.28 2.24
CA VAL A 48 6.48 2.68 1.14
C VAL A 48 5.14 3.13 1.70
N LEU A 49 4.58 2.41 2.67
CA LEU A 49 3.34 2.79 3.33
C LEU A 49 3.43 4.21 3.91
N GLU A 50 4.50 4.49 4.69
CA GLU A 50 4.73 5.78 5.32
C GLU A 50 4.98 6.89 4.28
N LEU A 51 5.76 6.59 3.23
CA LEU A 51 6.00 7.52 2.13
C LEU A 51 4.69 7.90 1.42
N MET A 52 3.86 6.92 1.09
CA MET A 52 2.62 7.18 0.38
C MET A 52 1.63 7.97 1.22
N ASP A 53 1.57 7.70 2.54
CA ASP A 53 0.76 8.47 3.49
C ASP A 53 1.25 9.95 3.60
N PHE A 54 2.57 10.14 3.69
CA PHE A 54 3.18 11.46 3.68
C PHE A 54 2.87 12.22 2.38
N VAL A 55 3.06 11.57 1.25
CA VAL A 55 2.83 12.17 -0.07
C VAL A 55 1.36 12.53 -0.26
N GLU A 56 0.44 11.73 0.21
CA GLU A 56 -0.99 12.01 0.11
C GLU A 56 -1.41 13.24 0.91
N LYS A 57 -0.76 13.48 2.06
CA LYS A 57 -1.01 14.66 2.91
C LYS A 57 -0.42 15.97 2.35
N HIS A 58 0.70 15.89 1.63
CA HIS A 58 1.49 17.07 1.26
C HIS A 58 1.55 17.35 -0.25
N TYR A 59 1.16 16.40 -1.10
CA TYR A 59 1.27 16.51 -2.55
C TYR A 59 -0.02 16.08 -3.25
N GLN A 60 -0.42 16.82 -4.27
CA GLN A 60 -1.55 16.45 -5.12
C GLN A 60 -1.05 15.66 -6.34
N LEU A 61 -0.91 14.35 -6.18
CA LEU A 61 -0.51 13.47 -7.26
C LEU A 61 -1.73 12.83 -7.95
N ARG A 62 -1.65 12.74 -9.27
CA ARG A 62 -2.61 11.94 -10.06
C ARG A 62 -2.34 10.44 -9.86
N GLN A 63 -3.34 9.61 -10.14
CA GLN A 63 -3.25 8.15 -9.98
C GLN A 63 -1.98 7.55 -10.58
N LYS A 64 -1.69 7.84 -11.85
CA LYS A 64 -0.49 7.36 -12.54
C LYS A 64 0.82 7.74 -11.84
N GLN A 65 0.89 8.94 -11.28
CA GLN A 65 2.05 9.42 -10.52
C GLN A 65 2.19 8.67 -9.20
N LYS A 66 1.08 8.43 -8.49
CA LYS A 66 1.08 7.63 -7.24
C LYS A 66 1.56 6.20 -7.50
N ILE A 67 1.06 5.55 -8.55
CA ILE A 67 1.49 4.21 -8.95
C ILE A 67 2.99 4.20 -9.26
N CYS A 68 3.48 5.13 -10.07
CA CYS A 68 4.89 5.21 -10.44
C CYS A 68 5.78 5.45 -9.21
N LEU A 69 5.42 6.38 -8.33
CA LEU A 69 6.15 6.65 -7.08
C LEU A 69 6.18 5.42 -6.17
N GLY A 70 5.04 4.75 -6.00
CA GLY A 70 4.93 3.53 -5.20
C GLY A 70 5.83 2.41 -5.72
N LEU A 71 5.87 2.20 -7.04
CA LEU A 71 6.76 1.23 -7.67
C LEU A 71 8.24 1.57 -7.45
N ILE A 72 8.62 2.85 -7.62
CA ILE A 72 9.99 3.30 -7.35
C ILE A 72 10.35 3.08 -5.88
N ALA A 73 9.42 3.34 -4.97
CA ALA A 73 9.63 3.18 -3.54
C ALA A 73 9.72 1.72 -3.09
N MET A 74 9.02 0.80 -3.77
CA MET A 74 9.13 -0.65 -3.52
C MET A 74 10.51 -1.21 -3.88
N HIS A 75 11.22 -0.53 -4.79
CA HIS A 75 12.57 -0.86 -5.22
C HIS A 75 13.54 0.21 -4.71
N GLU A 76 14.66 -0.15 -4.13
CA GLU A 76 15.66 0.84 -3.68
C GLU A 76 16.19 1.71 -4.84
N SER A 77 16.31 1.10 -6.02
CA SER A 77 16.49 1.78 -7.30
C SER A 77 15.86 0.94 -8.41
N ILE A 78 15.33 1.60 -9.41
CA ILE A 78 14.68 0.94 -10.55
C ILE A 78 15.04 1.65 -11.85
N THR A 79 15.33 0.88 -12.90
CA THR A 79 15.63 1.45 -14.21
C THR A 79 14.36 1.86 -14.97
N ALA A 80 14.52 2.75 -15.96
CA ALA A 80 13.41 3.12 -16.86
C ALA A 80 12.78 1.87 -17.50
N ARG A 81 13.60 0.96 -17.96
CA ARG A 81 13.17 -0.29 -18.64
C ARG A 81 12.37 -1.22 -17.72
N GLU A 82 12.77 -1.32 -16.45
CA GLU A 82 12.03 -2.10 -15.46
C GLU A 82 10.68 -1.46 -15.13
N LEU A 83 10.64 -0.12 -14.99
CA LEU A 83 9.39 0.62 -14.81
C LEU A 83 8.44 0.46 -16.00
N GLU A 84 8.94 0.60 -17.23
CA GLU A 84 8.16 0.38 -18.45
C GLU A 84 7.52 -1.01 -18.44
N LYS A 85 8.32 -2.03 -18.10
CA LYS A 85 7.84 -3.42 -18.02
C LYS A 85 6.78 -3.62 -16.94
N LEU A 86 6.97 -3.03 -15.74
CA LEU A 86 6.02 -3.15 -14.64
C LEU A 86 4.72 -2.37 -14.90
N LEU A 87 4.79 -1.30 -15.67
CA LEU A 87 3.65 -0.47 -16.04
C LEU A 87 3.04 -0.88 -17.39
N GLU A 88 3.56 -1.95 -18.00
CA GLU A 88 3.11 -2.48 -19.31
C GLU A 88 3.07 -1.39 -20.41
N LEU A 89 4.07 -0.49 -20.37
CA LEU A 89 4.16 0.60 -21.33
C LEU A 89 4.90 0.15 -22.60
N ASN A 90 4.42 0.63 -23.75
CA ASN A 90 4.96 0.23 -25.04
C ASN A 90 6.31 0.88 -25.38
N ASN A 91 6.66 1.99 -24.71
CA ASN A 91 7.91 2.72 -24.96
C ASN A 91 8.26 3.68 -23.82
N ALA A 92 9.51 4.16 -23.81
CA ALA A 92 10.04 5.10 -22.83
C ALA A 92 9.33 6.48 -22.84
N GLU A 93 8.79 6.91 -23.96
CA GLU A 93 8.07 8.18 -24.05
C GLU A 93 6.76 8.14 -23.26
N ALA A 94 6.09 6.99 -23.21
CA ALA A 94 4.89 6.78 -22.41
C ALA A 94 5.15 6.88 -20.90
N LEU A 95 6.38 6.63 -20.45
CA LEU A 95 6.79 6.75 -19.04
C LEU A 95 6.99 8.22 -18.61
N ARG A 96 7.34 9.10 -19.55
CA ARG A 96 7.66 10.50 -19.26
C ARG A 96 6.55 11.28 -18.52
N PRO A 97 5.27 11.20 -18.92
CA PRO A 97 4.18 11.87 -18.18
C PRO A 97 3.99 11.39 -16.75
N TRP A 98 4.42 10.18 -16.42
CA TRP A 98 4.34 9.61 -15.09
C TRP A 98 5.47 10.11 -14.19
N LEU A 99 6.70 10.22 -14.74
CA LEU A 99 7.91 10.53 -14.00
C LEU A 99 8.21 12.03 -13.89
N GLN A 100 8.00 12.80 -14.97
CA GLN A 100 8.38 14.21 -14.99
C GLN A 100 7.78 15.05 -13.84
N PRO A 101 6.49 14.90 -13.51
CA PRO A 101 5.91 15.61 -12.38
C PRO A 101 6.55 15.24 -11.04
N LEU A 102 6.92 13.97 -10.85
CA LEU A 102 7.60 13.49 -9.64
C LEU A 102 9.00 14.07 -9.49
N ILE A 103 9.73 14.14 -10.61
CA ILE A 103 11.08 14.73 -10.64
C ILE A 103 11.01 16.24 -10.40
N LYS A 104 10.06 16.94 -11.04
CA LYS A 104 9.86 18.39 -10.85
C LYS A 104 9.50 18.76 -9.42
N GLN A 105 8.73 17.91 -8.74
CA GLN A 105 8.35 18.09 -7.35
C GLN A 105 9.45 17.62 -6.38
N GLY A 106 10.56 17.10 -6.90
CA GLY A 106 11.67 16.62 -6.11
C GLY A 106 11.40 15.31 -5.35
N LEU A 107 10.30 14.60 -5.64
CA LEU A 107 9.96 13.32 -5.01
C LEU A 107 10.85 12.16 -5.51
N VAL A 108 11.26 12.25 -6.76
CA VAL A 108 12.11 11.25 -7.42
C VAL A 108 13.35 11.92 -7.97
N ILE A 109 14.49 11.28 -7.78
CA ILE A 109 15.77 11.64 -8.39
C ILE A 109 16.15 10.61 -9.44
N SER A 110 16.80 11.07 -10.51
CA SER A 110 17.33 10.21 -11.56
C SER A 110 18.86 10.24 -11.56
N ARG A 111 19.48 9.09 -11.82
CA ARG A 111 20.93 8.94 -11.96
C ARG A 111 21.24 8.11 -13.19
N ASN A 112 22.18 8.56 -13.99
CA ASN A 112 22.70 7.76 -15.10
C ASN A 112 23.80 6.83 -14.59
N VAL A 113 23.60 5.52 -14.72
CA VAL A 113 24.53 4.48 -14.32
C VAL A 113 25.10 3.82 -15.58
N ARG A 114 26.43 3.89 -15.77
CA ARG A 114 27.13 3.46 -17.00
C ARG A 114 26.72 2.05 -17.49
N SER A 115 26.46 1.13 -16.58
CA SER A 115 26.11 -0.27 -16.91
C SER A 115 24.62 -0.56 -17.05
N ARG A 116 23.74 0.32 -16.51
CA ARG A 116 22.29 0.05 -16.39
C ARG A 116 21.40 1.13 -17.03
N GLY A 117 21.99 2.23 -17.48
CA GLY A 117 21.25 3.36 -18.01
C GLY A 117 20.67 4.26 -16.93
N LEU A 118 19.49 4.83 -17.19
CA LEU A 118 18.83 5.77 -16.29
C LEU A 118 18.09 5.02 -15.17
N GLU A 119 18.51 5.26 -13.93
CA GLU A 119 17.87 4.73 -12.72
C GLU A 119 17.11 5.83 -11.98
N TYR A 120 16.00 5.44 -11.33
CA TYR A 120 15.18 6.30 -10.51
C TYR A 120 15.16 5.81 -9.06
N ARG A 121 15.13 6.77 -8.12
CA ARG A 121 15.05 6.53 -6.68
C ARG A 121 14.15 7.56 -6.04
N VAL A 122 13.56 7.22 -4.92
CA VAL A 122 12.92 8.22 -4.06
C VAL A 122 13.98 9.17 -3.53
N ASN A 123 13.66 10.46 -3.48
CA ASN A 123 14.55 11.47 -2.94
C ASN A 123 14.66 11.35 -1.42
N SER A 124 15.80 10.83 -0.94
CA SER A 124 16.05 10.64 0.49
C SER A 124 16.12 11.96 1.30
N ILE A 125 16.44 13.08 0.66
CA ILE A 125 16.49 14.39 1.33
C ILE A 125 15.09 14.83 1.77
N LEU A 126 14.07 14.56 0.95
CA LEU A 126 12.68 14.78 1.32
C LEU A 126 12.26 13.96 2.54
N LEU A 127 12.76 12.73 2.62
CA LEU A 127 12.50 11.83 3.73
C LEU A 127 13.22 12.26 5.01
N GLN A 128 14.31 13.03 4.91
CA GLN A 128 15.09 13.54 6.05
C GLN A 128 14.60 14.90 6.56
N ASN A 129 14.10 15.76 5.68
CA ASN A 129 13.72 17.15 5.99
C ASN A 129 12.25 17.33 6.36
N SER A 130 11.45 16.31 6.20
CA SER A 130 10.05 16.30 6.60
C SER A 130 9.92 15.72 8.00
N ASP A 131 8.77 15.92 8.63
CA ASP A 131 8.32 15.17 9.81
C ASP A 131 8.23 13.65 9.53
N PHE A 132 8.62 13.25 8.32
CA PHE A 132 8.90 11.88 7.92
C PHE A 132 10.14 11.39 8.69
N ARG A 133 9.95 11.21 9.95
CA ARG A 133 10.83 10.37 10.76
C ARG A 133 10.53 8.93 10.39
N GLY A 134 10.97 8.54 9.18
CA GLY A 134 10.81 7.21 8.65
C GLY A 134 11.23 6.20 9.70
N THR A 135 10.25 5.70 10.38
CA THR A 135 10.46 4.58 11.26
C THR A 135 10.69 3.41 10.35
N THR A 136 11.90 2.94 10.34
CA THR A 136 12.42 1.90 9.45
C THR A 136 11.73 0.54 9.62
N SER A 137 10.63 0.48 10.37
CA SER A 137 9.92 -0.74 10.70
C SER A 137 8.50 -0.43 11.14
N LEU A 138 7.54 -1.28 10.77
CA LEU A 138 6.17 -1.29 11.29
C LEU A 138 6.10 -1.31 12.83
N LYS A 139 7.20 -1.66 13.51
CA LYS A 139 7.30 -1.57 14.99
C LYS A 139 6.96 -0.19 15.54
N ARG A 140 7.18 0.86 14.76
CA ARG A 140 6.95 2.26 15.15
C ARG A 140 5.78 2.92 14.39
N ILE A 141 4.94 2.14 13.71
CA ILE A 141 3.72 2.67 13.08
C ILE A 141 2.88 3.44 14.10
N GLU A 142 2.30 4.54 13.71
CA GLU A 142 1.43 5.31 14.59
C GLU A 142 0.15 4.54 14.94
N ASP A 143 -0.34 4.73 16.16
CA ASP A 143 -1.44 3.92 16.69
C ASP A 143 -2.75 4.12 15.91
N TYR A 144 -3.04 5.33 15.43
CA TYR A 144 -4.20 5.57 14.58
C TYR A 144 -4.13 4.79 13.27
N ARG A 145 -2.92 4.71 12.68
CA ARG A 145 -2.69 3.97 11.43
C ARG A 145 -2.81 2.46 11.65
N LEU A 146 -2.34 1.97 12.79
CA LEU A 146 -2.54 0.57 13.16
C LEU A 146 -4.03 0.24 13.34
N LYS A 147 -4.83 1.15 13.94
CA LYS A 147 -6.29 1.02 14.01
C LYS A 147 -6.92 0.91 12.63
N GLU A 148 -6.56 1.81 11.71
CA GLU A 148 -7.07 1.77 10.33
C GLU A 148 -6.76 0.45 9.63
N LEU A 149 -5.52 -0.05 9.76
CA LEU A 149 -5.13 -1.33 9.17
C LEU A 149 -5.91 -2.52 9.77
N ILE A 150 -6.19 -2.51 11.07
CA ILE A 150 -7.04 -3.52 11.71
C ILE A 150 -8.46 -3.46 11.16
N ILE A 151 -9.03 -2.27 11.03
CA ILE A 151 -10.37 -2.07 10.47
C ILE A 151 -10.43 -2.56 9.01
N GLU A 152 -9.43 -2.22 8.20
CA GLU A 152 -9.36 -2.67 6.80
C GLU A 152 -9.23 -4.20 6.68
N ASP A 153 -8.43 -4.81 7.54
CA ASP A 153 -8.29 -6.26 7.61
C ASP A 153 -9.63 -6.93 7.94
N LEU A 154 -10.35 -6.41 8.93
CA LEU A 154 -11.65 -6.94 9.33
C LEU A 154 -12.78 -6.64 8.32
N LYS A 155 -12.70 -5.54 7.56
CA LYS A 155 -13.61 -5.32 6.41
C LYS A 155 -13.47 -6.43 5.37
N LEU A 156 -12.24 -6.85 5.14
CA LEU A 156 -11.92 -7.85 4.12
C LEU A 156 -12.25 -9.28 4.58
N TYR A 157 -11.91 -9.63 5.82
CA TYR A 157 -12.04 -11.00 6.34
C TYR A 157 -13.27 -11.24 7.21
N LYS A 158 -14.10 -10.20 7.44
CA LYS A 158 -15.32 -10.22 8.26
C LYS A 158 -15.11 -10.61 9.72
N GLU A 159 -14.38 -11.68 9.97
CA GLU A 159 -14.01 -12.19 11.30
C GLU A 159 -12.60 -12.78 11.28
N ALA A 160 -11.76 -12.44 12.27
CA ALA A 160 -10.38 -12.90 12.34
C ALA A 160 -9.87 -12.97 13.78
N LYS A 161 -8.94 -13.92 14.05
CA LYS A 161 -8.20 -13.98 15.31
C LYS A 161 -7.07 -12.96 15.34
N LEU A 162 -6.63 -12.57 16.52
CA LEU A 162 -5.48 -11.67 16.69
C LEU A 162 -4.23 -12.14 15.96
N ALA A 163 -3.95 -13.45 15.97
CA ALA A 163 -2.79 -14.03 15.30
C ALA A 163 -2.85 -13.81 13.78
N ASP A 164 -4.02 -14.02 13.19
CA ASP A 164 -4.24 -13.86 11.75
C ASP A 164 -4.12 -12.39 11.33
N ILE A 165 -4.69 -11.48 12.13
CA ILE A 165 -4.58 -10.02 11.93
C ILE A 165 -3.11 -9.60 11.96
N ARG A 166 -2.35 -10.07 12.97
CA ARG A 166 -0.92 -9.77 13.11
C ARG A 166 -0.10 -10.29 11.93
N GLU A 167 -0.35 -11.52 11.50
CA GLU A 167 0.39 -12.11 10.39
C GLU A 167 0.17 -11.35 9.09
N ARG A 168 -1.05 -10.85 8.86
CA ARG A 168 -1.41 -10.13 7.64
C ARG A 168 -0.94 -8.67 7.62
N ILE A 169 -1.04 -7.97 8.73
CA ILE A 169 -0.65 -6.55 8.84
C ILE A 169 0.87 -6.42 9.00
N GLY A 170 1.45 -7.09 10.01
CA GLY A 170 2.88 -7.03 10.24
C GLY A 170 3.27 -7.71 11.56
N PRO A 171 3.88 -8.91 11.51
CA PRO A 171 4.26 -9.68 12.69
C PRO A 171 5.35 -9.01 13.55
N GLU A 172 6.08 -8.03 13.00
CA GLU A 172 7.09 -7.24 13.71
C GLU A 172 6.51 -6.23 14.70
N ILE A 173 5.24 -5.86 14.59
CA ILE A 173 4.54 -5.04 15.57
C ILE A 173 4.28 -5.90 16.80
N SER A 174 4.56 -5.36 17.98
CA SER A 174 4.37 -6.11 19.22
C SER A 174 2.90 -6.48 19.44
N GLU A 175 2.66 -7.69 19.93
CA GLU A 175 1.30 -8.18 20.23
C GLU A 175 0.58 -7.29 21.22
N LYS A 176 1.32 -6.70 22.19
CA LYS A 176 0.77 -5.75 23.16
C LYS A 176 0.11 -4.55 22.47
N ARG A 177 0.73 -4.00 21.41
CA ARG A 177 0.16 -2.87 20.66
C ARG A 177 -1.12 -3.26 19.92
N TYR A 178 -1.16 -4.42 19.29
CA TYR A 178 -2.39 -4.92 18.67
C TYR A 178 -3.51 -5.06 19.70
N LYS A 179 -3.22 -5.67 20.85
CA LYS A 179 -4.20 -5.82 21.93
C LYS A 179 -4.73 -4.48 22.40
N THR A 180 -3.85 -3.49 22.59
CA THR A 180 -4.25 -2.13 22.98
C THR A 180 -5.17 -1.49 21.94
N GLN A 181 -4.82 -1.56 20.64
CA GLN A 181 -5.65 -0.95 19.61
C GLN A 181 -6.98 -1.69 19.41
N ILE A 182 -7.00 -3.01 19.57
CA ILE A 182 -8.24 -3.80 19.55
C ILE A 182 -9.15 -3.41 20.71
N LEU A 183 -8.62 -3.28 21.94
CA LEU A 183 -9.40 -2.81 23.08
C LEU A 183 -9.98 -1.42 22.83
N ASN A 184 -9.18 -0.49 22.33
CA ASN A 184 -9.67 0.85 21.99
C ASN A 184 -10.80 0.80 20.95
N LEU A 185 -10.69 -0.05 19.93
CA LEU A 185 -11.72 -0.23 18.90
C LEU A 185 -12.99 -0.92 19.44
N GLU A 186 -12.86 -1.81 20.44
CA GLU A 186 -14.00 -2.38 21.16
C GLU A 186 -14.70 -1.31 22.01
N GLU A 187 -13.94 -0.48 22.75
CA GLU A 187 -14.47 0.63 23.56
C GLU A 187 -15.15 1.70 22.72
N GLU A 188 -14.62 1.95 21.52
CA GLU A 188 -15.22 2.85 20.53
C GLU A 188 -16.46 2.24 19.82
N GLY A 189 -16.78 0.97 20.11
CA GLY A 189 -17.93 0.28 19.51
C GLY A 189 -17.77 -0.02 18.01
N ILE A 190 -16.54 0.03 17.49
CA ILE A 190 -16.23 -0.22 16.07
C ILE A 190 -16.11 -1.72 15.78
N ILE A 191 -15.52 -2.47 16.72
CA ILE A 191 -15.39 -3.92 16.60
C ILE A 191 -16.03 -4.63 17.79
N GLY A 192 -16.47 -5.86 17.54
CA GLY A 192 -16.93 -6.78 18.56
C GLY A 192 -16.02 -8.00 18.64
N ARG A 193 -16.15 -8.73 19.73
CA ARG A 193 -15.47 -10.02 19.91
C ARG A 193 -16.42 -11.17 20.07
N ARG A 194 -16.00 -12.35 19.64
CA ARG A 194 -16.69 -13.62 19.82
C ARG A 194 -15.74 -14.67 20.37
N GLY A 195 -16.24 -15.55 21.21
CA GLY A 195 -15.42 -16.59 21.84
C GLY A 195 -14.65 -16.11 23.07
N SER A 196 -13.81 -16.97 23.59
CA SER A 196 -13.00 -16.69 24.79
C SER A 196 -11.59 -17.27 24.65
N ASN A 197 -10.63 -16.64 25.34
CA ASN A 197 -9.23 -17.07 25.37
C ASN A 197 -8.62 -17.26 23.96
N ARG A 198 -8.03 -18.44 23.69
CA ARG A 198 -7.39 -18.76 22.40
C ARG A 198 -8.36 -18.85 21.21
N TRP A 199 -9.67 -18.87 21.47
CA TRP A 199 -10.71 -18.95 20.45
C TRP A 199 -11.36 -17.60 20.17
N THR A 200 -10.84 -16.52 20.76
CA THR A 200 -11.36 -15.17 20.53
C THR A 200 -11.10 -14.72 19.10
N SER A 201 -12.16 -14.30 18.42
CA SER A 201 -12.13 -13.65 17.13
C SER A 201 -12.80 -12.27 17.20
N TYR A 202 -12.42 -11.40 16.30
CA TYR A 202 -12.88 -10.01 16.22
C TYR A 202 -13.59 -9.78 14.90
N TYR A 203 -14.61 -8.93 14.91
CA TYR A 203 -15.42 -8.57 13.75
C TYR A 203 -15.86 -7.12 13.82
N LEU A 204 -16.18 -6.52 12.68
CA LEU A 204 -16.71 -5.16 12.63
C LEU A 204 -18.18 -5.16 13.04
N ILE A 205 -18.54 -4.26 13.96
CA ILE A 205 -19.91 -3.99 14.31
C ILE A 205 -20.49 -3.16 13.16
N SER A 206 -21.44 -3.73 12.41
CA SER A 206 -22.18 -2.96 11.42
C SER A 206 -23.01 -1.90 12.15
N THR A 207 -22.65 -0.62 11.98
CA THR A 207 -23.55 0.46 12.37
C THR A 207 -24.89 0.26 11.66
N PRO A 208 -26.04 0.23 12.36
CA PRO A 208 -27.32 0.21 11.68
C PRO A 208 -27.38 1.45 10.78
N LYS A 209 -27.69 1.25 9.50
CA LYS A 209 -27.98 2.35 8.59
C LYS A 209 -29.08 3.18 9.26
N SER A 210 -28.73 4.41 9.65
CA SER A 210 -29.74 5.41 10.01
C SER A 210 -30.65 5.58 8.81
N ASN A 211 -31.90 5.20 9.00
CA ASN A 211 -33.00 5.48 8.08
C ASN A 211 -33.13 6.98 7.84
#